data_28f7bba9083383dae83cffd8bb0cee1f
#
_entry.id   28f7bba9083383dae83cffd8bb0cee1f
#
_cell.length_a   1.000
_cell.length_b   1.000
_cell.length_c   1.000
_cell.angle_alpha   90.00
_cell.angle_beta   90.00
_cell.angle_gamma   90.00
#
_symmetry.space_group_name_H-M   'P 1'
#
loop_
_entity.id
_entity.type
_entity.pdbx_description
1 polymer ?
#
loop_
_entity_poly.entity_id
_entity_poly.type
_entity_poly.pdbx_seq_one_letter_code
_entity_poly.pdbx_strand_id
1 'polypeptide(L)'
;MKIDMSGSQPYETMGATCQTRAPAEKRIRWNLPEAGVFGDNLHKVRVLRKDLVEPAAELWRTSYSEVCGSPHEFLLDPDRYEPLIAMQETWEEDSTNKVYCMSVVEEIATGRVIGATLLTKFESNLQVEFSLAATHPDYRRRDLTDELRRFTRMIALCSGAEYFTTFCETWHDITQNWCIKGGWKIAGIFPGSLIRWKGEGEEYRGCTVHFYKFVGKGAQYVTKPEEWRLAPEVREVWEVMEQVNQKIEDVFQARVQKEMMRSYALSP
;
A
#
# COMPACT_ATOMS: atom_id res chain seq x y z
N MET A 1 21.84 19.46 -10.45
CA MET A 1 23.27 19.23 -10.16
C MET A 1 23.57 17.78 -10.52
N LYS A 2 24.37 17.53 -11.57
CA LYS A 2 24.83 16.17 -11.87
C LYS A 2 26.01 15.90 -10.96
N ILE A 3 25.89 14.87 -10.11
CA ILE A 3 27.00 14.41 -9.27
C ILE A 3 27.98 13.69 -10.20
N ASP A 4 29.24 14.11 -10.22
CA ASP A 4 30.29 13.40 -10.93
C ASP A 4 30.66 12.13 -10.13
N MET A 5 30.35 10.98 -10.68
CA MET A 5 30.61 9.66 -10.10
C MET A 5 31.84 8.97 -10.74
N SER A 6 32.63 9.68 -11.54
CA SER A 6 33.74 9.10 -12.29
C SER A 6 34.86 8.48 -11.42
N GLY A 7 34.93 8.84 -10.13
CA GLY A 7 35.89 8.28 -9.16
C GLY A 7 35.30 7.18 -8.25
N SER A 8 34.01 6.90 -8.31
CA SER A 8 33.40 5.85 -7.47
C SER A 8 33.52 4.50 -8.16
N GLN A 9 34.25 3.57 -7.54
CA GLN A 9 34.21 2.16 -7.95
C GLN A 9 33.04 1.49 -7.24
N PRO A 10 32.00 1.01 -7.96
CA PRO A 10 30.98 0.15 -7.37
C PRO A 10 31.65 -1.13 -6.83
N TYR A 11 31.09 -1.68 -5.76
CA TYR A 11 31.52 -2.99 -5.28
C TYR A 11 31.44 -3.99 -6.44
N GLU A 12 32.55 -4.62 -6.81
CA GLU A 12 32.72 -5.46 -8.02
C GLU A 12 31.71 -6.60 -8.17
N THR A 13 30.99 -6.94 -7.09
CA THR A 13 30.10 -8.09 -7.03
C THR A 13 28.62 -7.72 -6.87
N MET A 14 28.25 -6.44 -6.76
CA MET A 14 26.86 -6.04 -6.61
C MET A 14 26.16 -5.96 -7.97
N GLY A 15 25.10 -6.75 -8.10
CA GLY A 15 24.24 -6.74 -9.29
C GLY A 15 24.86 -7.40 -10.53
N ALA A 16 25.88 -8.26 -10.36
CA ALA A 16 26.56 -8.92 -11.49
C ALA A 16 25.62 -9.80 -12.33
N THR A 17 24.56 -10.36 -11.73
CA THR A 17 23.63 -11.26 -12.41
C THR A 17 22.21 -10.70 -12.52
N CYS A 18 21.89 -9.55 -11.91
CA CYS A 18 20.60 -8.91 -12.07
C CYS A 18 20.50 -8.19 -13.42
N GLN A 19 19.29 -8.07 -13.94
CA GLN A 19 19.06 -7.20 -15.10
C GLN A 19 19.24 -5.74 -14.69
N THR A 20 19.90 -4.99 -15.54
CA THR A 20 20.07 -3.55 -15.36
C THR A 20 19.26 -2.78 -16.41
N ARG A 21 18.98 -1.52 -16.14
CA ARG A 21 18.37 -0.59 -17.07
C ARG A 21 19.09 0.76 -17.03
N ALA A 22 18.95 1.52 -18.10
CA ALA A 22 19.41 2.91 -18.07
C ALA A 22 18.68 3.68 -16.97
N PRO A 23 19.36 4.62 -16.28
CA PRO A 23 18.69 5.51 -15.33
C PRO A 23 17.54 6.24 -16.05
N ALA A 24 16.35 6.11 -15.53
CA ALA A 24 15.18 6.82 -16.03
C ALA A 24 14.70 7.83 -14.99
N GLU A 25 13.90 8.80 -15.43
CA GLU A 25 13.19 9.66 -14.50
C GLU A 25 12.21 8.81 -13.69
N LYS A 26 12.37 8.85 -12.36
CA LYS A 26 11.53 8.09 -11.45
C LYS A 26 10.34 8.93 -11.07
N ARG A 27 9.19 8.63 -11.68
CA ARG A 27 7.92 9.31 -11.38
C ARG A 27 6.82 8.31 -11.12
N ILE A 28 6.01 8.60 -10.11
CA ILE A 28 4.77 7.92 -9.81
C ILE A 28 3.65 8.95 -9.97
N ARG A 29 2.72 8.64 -10.87
CA ARG A 29 1.52 9.44 -11.07
C ARG A 29 0.31 8.65 -10.62
N TRP A 30 -0.51 9.24 -9.77
CA TRP A 30 -1.80 8.62 -9.42
C TRP A 30 -2.69 8.57 -10.66
N ASN A 31 -3.15 7.38 -11.03
CA ASN A 31 -4.04 7.20 -12.18
C ASN A 31 -5.36 6.57 -11.70
N LEU A 32 -6.46 7.16 -12.15
CA LEU A 32 -7.77 6.57 -11.93
C LEU A 32 -7.92 5.32 -12.80
N PRO A 33 -8.52 4.26 -12.27
CA PRO A 33 -8.84 3.10 -13.10
C PRO A 33 -9.82 3.50 -14.21
N GLU A 34 -9.58 2.99 -15.41
CA GLU A 34 -10.54 3.15 -16.52
C GLU A 34 -11.88 2.53 -16.11
N ALA A 35 -12.93 3.31 -16.34
CA ALA A 35 -14.34 3.08 -16.11
C ALA A 35 -14.73 1.79 -15.35
N GLY A 36 -15.09 1.93 -14.09
CA GLY A 36 -15.83 0.95 -13.32
C GLY A 36 -16.70 1.68 -12.31
N VAL A 37 -17.98 1.33 -12.23
CA VAL A 37 -18.80 1.74 -11.09
C VAL A 37 -18.36 0.84 -9.94
N PHE A 38 -17.65 1.43 -8.99
CA PHE A 38 -17.29 0.76 -7.75
C PHE A 38 -18.29 1.16 -6.68
N GLY A 39 -18.83 0.18 -6.01
CA GLY A 39 -19.89 0.37 -5.03
C GLY A 39 -21.23 -0.25 -5.49
N ASP A 40 -22.28 0.11 -4.81
CA ASP A 40 -23.65 -0.35 -5.04
C ASP A 40 -24.62 0.86 -5.08
N ASN A 41 -25.93 0.58 -5.02
CA ASN A 41 -26.95 1.64 -5.02
C ASN A 41 -26.95 2.52 -3.74
N LEU A 42 -26.26 2.10 -2.69
CA LEU A 42 -26.18 2.78 -1.39
C LEU A 42 -24.82 3.43 -1.15
N HIS A 43 -23.77 2.92 -1.80
CA HIS A 43 -22.38 3.29 -1.54
C HIS A 43 -21.61 3.57 -2.82
N LYS A 44 -20.74 4.56 -2.79
CA LYS A 44 -19.82 4.90 -3.86
C LYS A 44 -18.37 4.77 -3.40
N VAL A 45 -17.55 4.06 -4.19
CA VAL A 45 -16.10 4.03 -3.98
C VAL A 45 -15.43 4.97 -4.96
N ARG A 46 -14.62 5.88 -4.46
CA ARG A 46 -13.98 6.93 -5.27
C ARG A 46 -12.69 7.47 -4.63
N VAL A 47 -11.95 8.28 -5.37
CA VAL A 47 -10.92 9.15 -4.81
C VAL A 47 -11.57 10.26 -4.00
N LEU A 48 -10.87 10.72 -2.97
CA LEU A 48 -11.31 11.80 -2.09
C LEU A 48 -11.68 13.05 -2.90
N ARG A 49 -12.81 13.66 -2.54
CA ARG A 49 -13.30 14.94 -3.05
C ARG A 49 -13.24 16.01 -1.96
N LYS A 50 -13.23 17.29 -2.38
CA LYS A 50 -13.20 18.42 -1.44
C LYS A 50 -14.37 18.42 -0.45
N ASP A 51 -15.56 18.06 -0.90
CA ASP A 51 -16.77 17.98 -0.07
C ASP A 51 -16.78 16.78 0.90
N LEU A 52 -15.87 15.83 0.73
CA LEU A 52 -15.73 14.65 1.60
C LEU A 52 -14.55 14.74 2.57
N VAL A 53 -13.83 15.86 2.60
CA VAL A 53 -12.65 16.04 3.48
C VAL A 53 -13.03 15.96 4.95
N GLU A 54 -14.02 16.72 5.40
CA GLU A 54 -14.48 16.67 6.79
C GLU A 54 -15.09 15.30 7.16
N PRO A 55 -15.98 14.68 6.34
CA PRO A 55 -16.42 13.30 6.60
C PRO A 55 -15.30 12.27 6.67
N ALA A 56 -14.22 12.44 5.88
CA ALA A 56 -13.07 11.55 5.94
C ALA A 56 -12.25 11.75 7.23
N ALA A 57 -12.01 12.99 7.65
CA ALA A 57 -11.33 13.29 8.92
C ALA A 57 -12.11 12.73 10.10
N GLU A 58 -13.44 12.83 10.09
CA GLU A 58 -14.31 12.26 11.11
C GLU A 58 -14.21 10.73 11.16
N LEU A 59 -14.13 10.05 10.01
CA LEU A 59 -13.89 8.61 9.96
C LEU A 59 -12.58 8.25 10.69
N TRP A 60 -11.48 8.99 10.43
CA TRP A 60 -10.19 8.72 11.08
C TRP A 60 -10.24 8.97 12.58
N ARG A 61 -10.84 10.07 13.04
CA ARG A 61 -11.03 10.37 14.47
C ARG A 61 -11.81 9.26 15.20
N THR A 62 -12.86 8.72 14.53
CA THR A 62 -13.74 7.70 15.11
C THR A 62 -13.13 6.30 15.08
N SER A 63 -12.36 5.99 14.02
CA SER A 63 -11.97 4.61 13.73
C SER A 63 -10.51 4.31 14.00
N TYR A 64 -9.64 5.35 14.05
CA TYR A 64 -8.19 5.16 14.10
C TYR A 64 -7.48 6.37 14.70
N SER A 65 -7.93 6.83 15.87
CA SER A 65 -7.34 7.98 16.58
C SER A 65 -5.89 7.75 17.03
N GLU A 66 -5.41 6.50 17.03
CA GLU A 66 -4.05 6.11 17.37
C GLU A 66 -2.99 6.67 16.40
N VAL A 67 -3.39 7.27 15.28
CA VAL A 67 -2.46 8.01 14.39
C VAL A 67 -2.02 9.36 14.97
N CYS A 68 -2.64 9.84 16.03
CA CYS A 68 -2.20 11.03 16.78
C CYS A 68 -0.71 10.88 17.17
N GLY A 69 0.09 11.92 17.00
CA GLY A 69 1.53 11.90 17.23
C GLY A 69 2.37 11.15 16.18
N SER A 70 1.73 10.51 15.18
CA SER A 70 2.41 9.82 14.09
C SER A 70 2.58 10.73 12.86
N PRO A 71 3.39 10.33 11.84
CA PRO A 71 3.45 11.04 10.56
C PRO A 71 2.10 11.19 9.85
N HIS A 72 1.11 10.38 10.23
CA HIS A 72 -0.22 10.39 9.64
C HIS A 72 -1.26 11.16 10.48
N GLU A 73 -0.84 11.87 11.52
CA GLU A 73 -1.72 12.70 12.37
C GLU A 73 -2.53 13.73 11.57
N PHE A 74 -2.00 14.18 10.42
CA PHE A 74 -2.71 15.10 9.52
C PHE A 74 -4.09 14.59 9.08
N LEU A 75 -4.33 13.27 9.15
CA LEU A 75 -5.64 12.67 8.81
C LEU A 75 -6.75 13.04 9.81
N LEU A 76 -6.39 13.51 11.01
CA LEU A 76 -7.34 13.96 12.02
C LEU A 76 -7.77 15.41 11.81
N ASP A 77 -7.08 16.16 10.94
CA ASP A 77 -7.26 17.59 10.70
C ASP A 77 -7.59 17.85 9.23
N PRO A 78 -8.86 18.20 8.90
CA PRO A 78 -9.30 18.41 7.52
C PRO A 78 -8.53 19.52 6.79
N ASP A 79 -8.07 20.56 7.50
CA ASP A 79 -7.34 21.70 6.92
C ASP A 79 -5.97 21.27 6.35
N ARG A 80 -5.46 20.12 6.76
CA ARG A 80 -4.16 19.57 6.31
C ARG A 80 -4.28 18.67 5.07
N TYR A 81 -5.46 18.40 4.57
CA TYR A 81 -5.66 17.47 3.46
C TYR A 81 -5.26 18.07 2.10
N GLU A 82 -5.76 19.28 1.79
CA GLU A 82 -5.55 19.88 0.47
C GLU A 82 -4.06 19.99 0.08
N PRO A 83 -3.13 20.39 0.96
CA PRO A 83 -1.72 20.43 0.58
C PRO A 83 -1.06 19.06 0.39
N LEU A 84 -1.61 17.97 0.92
CA LEU A 84 -0.94 16.67 1.01
C LEU A 84 -1.57 15.58 0.15
N ILE A 85 -2.90 15.57 0.01
CA ILE A 85 -3.67 14.50 -0.62
C ILE A 85 -4.15 14.93 -2.00
N ALA A 86 -4.06 14.04 -2.99
CA ALA A 86 -4.62 14.25 -4.31
C ALA A 86 -6.15 14.27 -4.25
N MET A 87 -6.76 15.36 -4.74
CA MET A 87 -8.20 15.56 -4.78
C MET A 87 -8.77 15.29 -6.17
N GLN A 88 -9.99 14.82 -6.23
CA GLN A 88 -10.64 14.53 -7.52
C GLN A 88 -10.81 15.78 -8.40
N GLU A 89 -11.11 16.94 -7.81
CA GLU A 89 -11.36 18.20 -8.50
C GLU A 89 -10.10 18.82 -9.12
N THR A 90 -8.93 18.54 -8.55
CA THR A 90 -7.62 19.07 -8.99
C THR A 90 -6.69 17.94 -9.47
N TRP A 91 -7.28 16.83 -9.93
CA TRP A 91 -6.58 15.57 -10.19
C TRP A 91 -5.43 15.68 -11.18
N GLU A 92 -5.55 16.50 -12.23
CA GLU A 92 -4.51 16.61 -13.27
C GLU A 92 -3.16 17.05 -12.68
N GLU A 93 -3.19 18.02 -11.76
CA GLU A 93 -2.01 18.51 -11.06
C GLU A 93 -1.66 17.63 -9.87
N ASP A 94 -2.62 17.33 -9.02
CA ASP A 94 -2.44 16.61 -7.77
C ASP A 94 -1.91 15.19 -7.97
N SER A 95 -2.35 14.52 -9.03
CA SER A 95 -1.91 13.15 -9.36
C SER A 95 -0.38 13.04 -9.50
N THR A 96 0.28 14.10 -9.90
CA THR A 96 1.74 14.16 -10.02
C THR A 96 2.40 14.73 -8.76
N ASN A 97 1.86 15.82 -8.21
CA ASN A 97 2.56 16.62 -7.19
C ASN A 97 2.28 16.16 -5.76
N LYS A 98 1.12 15.55 -5.48
CA LYS A 98 0.77 15.13 -4.11
C LYS A 98 1.36 13.77 -3.76
N VAL A 99 1.85 13.67 -2.53
CA VAL A 99 2.48 12.46 -1.99
C VAL A 99 1.45 11.39 -1.67
N TYR A 100 0.25 11.80 -1.24
CA TYR A 100 -0.80 10.88 -0.82
C TYR A 100 -1.95 10.82 -1.82
N CYS A 101 -2.57 9.65 -1.89
CA CYS A 101 -3.85 9.44 -2.55
C CYS A 101 -4.78 8.70 -1.60
N MET A 102 -5.99 9.22 -1.40
CA MET A 102 -6.99 8.60 -0.53
C MET A 102 -8.17 8.12 -1.35
N SER A 103 -8.50 6.84 -1.20
CA SER A 103 -9.76 6.26 -1.69
C SER A 103 -10.75 6.19 -0.54
N VAL A 104 -12.02 6.49 -0.80
CA VAL A 104 -13.09 6.52 0.20
C VAL A 104 -14.30 5.72 -0.26
N VAL A 105 -15.06 5.22 0.70
CA VAL A 105 -16.42 4.71 0.52
C VAL A 105 -17.38 5.74 1.10
N GLU A 106 -18.17 6.33 0.23
CA GLU A 106 -19.21 7.30 0.56
C GLU A 106 -20.57 6.60 0.65
N GLU A 107 -21.30 6.79 1.74
CA GLU A 107 -22.72 6.45 1.83
C GLU A 107 -23.54 7.54 1.14
N ILE A 108 -24.21 7.21 0.02
CA ILE A 108 -24.83 8.18 -0.89
C ILE A 108 -25.91 9.01 -0.20
N ALA A 109 -26.69 8.38 0.67
CA ALA A 109 -27.86 9.03 1.30
C ALA A 109 -27.45 10.13 2.30
N THR A 110 -26.28 10.01 2.92
CA THR A 110 -25.84 10.89 4.02
C THR A 110 -24.60 11.71 3.68
N GLY A 111 -23.86 11.33 2.63
CA GLY A 111 -22.53 11.88 2.35
C GLY A 111 -21.45 11.48 3.35
N ARG A 112 -21.73 10.50 4.22
CA ARG A 112 -20.80 10.02 5.24
C ARG A 112 -19.71 9.17 4.60
N VAL A 113 -18.47 9.36 5.01
CA VAL A 113 -17.37 8.45 4.66
C VAL A 113 -17.33 7.31 5.68
N ILE A 114 -17.53 6.08 5.19
CA ILE A 114 -17.64 4.88 6.02
C ILE A 114 -16.43 3.94 5.90
N GLY A 115 -15.55 4.22 4.95
CA GLY A 115 -14.27 3.53 4.76
C GLY A 115 -13.29 4.41 4.02
N ALA A 116 -12.01 4.29 4.32
CA ALA A 116 -10.95 4.99 3.63
C ALA A 116 -9.67 4.15 3.59
N THR A 117 -8.86 4.36 2.54
CA THR A 117 -7.52 3.81 2.40
C THR A 117 -6.57 4.91 1.93
N LEU A 118 -5.41 5.01 2.57
CA LEU A 118 -4.36 5.95 2.22
C LEU A 118 -3.22 5.23 1.51
N LEU A 119 -2.82 5.75 0.35
CA LEU A 119 -1.61 5.38 -0.38
C LEU A 119 -0.56 6.48 -0.24
N THR A 120 0.70 6.09 -0.08
CA THR A 120 1.86 6.99 -0.09
C THR A 120 2.80 6.60 -1.22
N LYS A 121 3.32 7.56 -1.99
CA LYS A 121 4.32 7.28 -3.03
C LYS A 121 5.72 7.69 -2.59
N PHE A 122 6.70 6.86 -2.96
CA PHE A 122 8.13 7.11 -2.80
C PHE A 122 8.80 7.00 -4.17
N GLU A 123 8.90 8.13 -4.88
CA GLU A 123 9.36 8.15 -6.29
C GLU A 123 10.78 7.65 -6.47
N SER A 124 11.68 7.93 -5.51
CA SER A 124 13.08 7.49 -5.56
C SER A 124 13.23 5.97 -5.70
N ASN A 125 12.25 5.20 -5.23
CA ASN A 125 12.23 3.73 -5.26
C ASN A 125 11.12 3.16 -6.16
N LEU A 126 10.38 3.99 -6.91
CA LEU A 126 9.17 3.60 -7.64
C LEU A 126 8.22 2.77 -6.77
N GLN A 127 8.05 3.21 -5.52
CA GLN A 127 7.32 2.48 -4.48
C GLN A 127 6.00 3.16 -4.17
N VAL A 128 4.96 2.36 -4.00
CA VAL A 128 3.70 2.76 -3.37
C VAL A 128 3.50 1.94 -2.11
N GLU A 129 3.26 2.64 -1.01
CA GLU A 129 2.91 2.05 0.27
C GLU A 129 1.40 2.14 0.47
N PHE A 130 0.81 1.01 0.86
CA PHE A 130 -0.55 0.95 1.39
C PHE A 130 -0.46 1.28 2.88
N SER A 131 -0.52 2.58 3.19
CA SER A 131 -0.11 3.09 4.50
C SER A 131 -1.16 2.84 5.58
N LEU A 132 -2.42 3.17 5.32
CA LEU A 132 -3.49 3.05 6.30
C LEU A 132 -4.81 2.66 5.66
N ALA A 133 -5.64 1.98 6.44
CA ALA A 133 -7.03 1.70 6.09
C ALA A 133 -7.91 1.80 7.33
N ALA A 134 -9.05 2.47 7.20
CA ALA A 134 -10.06 2.57 8.24
C ALA A 134 -11.42 2.15 7.71
N THR A 135 -12.23 1.54 8.59
CA THR A 135 -13.64 1.26 8.34
C THR A 135 -14.42 1.65 9.58
N HIS A 136 -15.47 2.43 9.38
CA HIS A 136 -16.33 2.86 10.47
C HIS A 136 -16.83 1.65 11.27
N PRO A 137 -16.84 1.68 12.61
CA PRO A 137 -17.19 0.53 13.45
C PRO A 137 -18.50 -0.17 13.06
N ASP A 138 -19.54 0.59 12.74
CA ASP A 138 -20.88 0.06 12.39
C ASP A 138 -20.93 -0.63 11.02
N TYR A 139 -19.90 -0.43 10.18
CA TYR A 139 -19.81 -0.97 8.82
C TYR A 139 -18.77 -2.07 8.67
N ARG A 140 -18.11 -2.47 9.75
CA ARG A 140 -17.17 -3.60 9.75
C ARG A 140 -17.89 -4.91 9.41
N ARG A 141 -17.16 -5.84 8.75
CA ARG A 141 -17.66 -7.15 8.30
C ARG A 141 -18.67 -7.10 7.15
N ARG A 142 -18.69 -6.03 6.36
CA ARG A 142 -19.43 -5.92 5.11
C ARG A 142 -18.47 -5.96 3.92
N ASP A 143 -18.92 -6.43 2.76
CA ASP A 143 -18.09 -6.60 1.55
C ASP A 143 -17.58 -5.28 0.95
N LEU A 144 -18.04 -4.13 1.45
CA LEU A 144 -17.63 -2.79 1.04
C LEU A 144 -16.12 -2.54 1.12
N THR A 145 -15.45 -3.17 2.10
CA THR A 145 -13.99 -3.07 2.23
C THR A 145 -13.25 -3.79 1.11
N ASP A 146 -13.85 -4.77 0.46
CA ASP A 146 -13.25 -5.48 -0.67
C ASP A 146 -13.30 -4.63 -1.94
N GLU A 147 -14.39 -3.91 -2.18
CA GLU A 147 -14.50 -2.94 -3.28
C GLU A 147 -13.51 -1.78 -3.11
N LEU A 148 -13.41 -1.22 -1.90
CA LEU A 148 -12.43 -0.18 -1.59
C LEU A 148 -11.00 -0.65 -1.86
N ARG A 149 -10.64 -1.85 -1.39
CA ARG A 149 -9.32 -2.44 -1.60
C ARG A 149 -9.03 -2.68 -3.08
N ARG A 150 -10.02 -3.17 -3.83
CA ARG A 150 -9.91 -3.39 -5.27
C ARG A 150 -9.63 -2.08 -5.99
N PHE A 151 -10.40 -1.03 -5.71
CA PHE A 151 -10.23 0.29 -6.29
C PHE A 151 -8.87 0.89 -5.97
N THR A 152 -8.47 0.89 -4.69
CA THR A 152 -7.18 1.40 -4.23
C THR A 152 -6.01 0.67 -4.88
N ARG A 153 -6.10 -0.67 -5.01
CA ARG A 153 -5.10 -1.47 -5.70
C ARG A 153 -4.99 -1.10 -7.18
N MET A 154 -6.09 -0.80 -7.85
CA MET A 154 -6.07 -0.39 -9.26
C MET A 154 -5.36 0.94 -9.44
N ILE A 155 -5.60 1.93 -8.57
CA ILE A 155 -4.86 3.20 -8.58
C ILE A 155 -3.36 2.95 -8.45
N ALA A 156 -2.95 2.12 -7.49
CA ALA A 156 -1.55 1.79 -7.27
C ALA A 156 -0.91 1.07 -8.48
N LEU A 157 -1.61 0.11 -9.09
CA LEU A 157 -1.13 -0.63 -10.26
C LEU A 157 -0.96 0.27 -11.50
N CYS A 158 -1.84 1.26 -11.67
CA CYS A 158 -1.79 2.21 -12.79
C CYS A 158 -0.82 3.38 -12.56
N SER A 159 -0.20 3.48 -11.39
CA SER A 159 0.63 4.63 -10.99
C SER A 159 2.04 4.66 -11.59
N GLY A 160 2.49 3.56 -12.18
CA GLY A 160 3.87 3.38 -12.64
C GLY A 160 4.82 2.88 -11.53
N ALA A 161 4.29 2.50 -10.37
CA ALA A 161 5.08 1.86 -9.32
C ALA A 161 5.55 0.46 -9.73
N GLU A 162 6.71 0.05 -9.20
CA GLU A 162 7.30 -1.28 -9.39
C GLU A 162 7.39 -2.08 -8.10
N TYR A 163 7.17 -1.44 -6.96
CA TYR A 163 7.30 -2.02 -5.65
C TYR A 163 6.18 -1.55 -4.73
N PHE A 164 5.46 -2.49 -4.16
CA PHE A 164 4.41 -2.23 -3.17
C PHE A 164 4.87 -2.66 -1.80
N THR A 165 4.53 -1.87 -0.78
CA THR A 165 4.76 -2.18 0.63
C THR A 165 3.52 -1.92 1.45
N THR A 166 3.42 -2.58 2.60
CA THR A 166 2.45 -2.28 3.64
C THR A 166 2.95 -2.76 5.00
N PHE A 167 2.54 -2.10 6.06
CA PHE A 167 2.88 -2.42 7.45
C PHE A 167 1.62 -2.80 8.20
N CYS A 168 1.51 -4.08 8.56
CA CYS A 168 0.37 -4.60 9.28
C CYS A 168 0.67 -4.62 10.78
N GLU A 169 -0.23 -4.09 11.57
CA GLU A 169 -0.15 -4.17 13.04
C GLU A 169 -0.17 -5.62 13.50
N THR A 170 0.53 -5.93 14.61
CA THR A 170 0.64 -7.30 15.15
C THR A 170 -0.48 -7.67 16.10
N TRP A 171 -1.29 -6.73 16.56
CA TRP A 171 -2.38 -6.98 17.52
C TRP A 171 -3.64 -7.59 16.89
N HIS A 172 -3.70 -7.71 15.55
CA HIS A 172 -4.71 -8.50 14.83
C HIS A 172 -4.10 -9.10 13.55
N ASP A 173 -4.72 -10.15 13.06
CA ASP A 173 -4.26 -10.88 11.87
C ASP A 173 -5.04 -10.55 10.58
N ILE A 174 -6.07 -9.70 10.65
CA ILE A 174 -6.99 -9.42 9.54
C ILE A 174 -6.24 -8.89 8.32
N THR A 175 -5.43 -7.84 8.50
CA THR A 175 -4.67 -7.21 7.40
C THR A 175 -3.54 -8.12 6.93
N GLN A 176 -2.89 -8.85 7.87
CA GLN A 176 -1.87 -9.84 7.55
C GLN A 176 -2.44 -10.95 6.65
N ASN A 177 -3.60 -11.52 7.02
CA ASN A 177 -4.30 -12.53 6.22
C ASN A 177 -4.71 -12.01 4.85
N TRP A 178 -5.09 -10.73 4.75
CA TRP A 178 -5.37 -10.09 3.48
C TRP A 178 -4.12 -10.02 2.59
N CYS A 179 -2.97 -9.61 3.12
CA CYS A 179 -1.69 -9.58 2.41
C CYS A 179 -1.32 -10.98 1.91
N ILE A 180 -1.37 -11.99 2.78
CA ILE A 180 -1.05 -13.38 2.44
C ILE A 180 -1.96 -13.88 1.31
N LYS A 181 -3.28 -13.70 1.45
CA LYS A 181 -4.25 -14.03 0.40
C LYS A 181 -4.00 -13.23 -0.90
N GLY A 182 -3.45 -12.04 -0.82
CA GLY A 182 -3.07 -11.19 -1.96
C GLY A 182 -1.76 -11.60 -2.64
N GLY A 183 -1.06 -12.63 -2.16
CA GLY A 183 0.25 -13.06 -2.65
C GLY A 183 1.34 -12.02 -2.35
N TRP A 184 1.23 -11.33 -1.21
CA TRP A 184 2.29 -10.47 -0.71
C TRP A 184 3.30 -11.31 0.07
N LYS A 185 4.57 -10.98 -0.08
CA LYS A 185 5.67 -11.63 0.63
C LYS A 185 5.96 -10.91 1.95
N ILE A 186 6.33 -11.67 2.97
CA ILE A 186 6.75 -11.16 4.26
C ILE A 186 8.20 -10.66 4.12
N ALA A 187 8.45 -9.40 4.52
CA ALA A 187 9.78 -8.82 4.60
C ALA A 187 10.39 -8.94 6.00
N GLY A 188 9.57 -9.05 7.03
CA GLY A 188 10.02 -9.21 8.41
C GLY A 188 8.98 -8.77 9.44
N ILE A 189 9.30 -9.03 10.70
CA ILE A 189 8.56 -8.54 11.87
C ILE A 189 9.45 -7.51 12.55
N PHE A 190 8.90 -6.33 12.82
CA PHE A 190 9.62 -5.18 13.33
C PHE A 190 9.10 -4.80 14.72
N PRO A 191 9.73 -5.28 15.79
CA PRO A 191 9.34 -4.95 17.15
C PRO A 191 9.53 -3.46 17.45
N GLY A 192 8.51 -2.82 18.01
CA GLY A 192 8.58 -1.42 18.43
C GLY A 192 8.76 -0.40 17.30
N SER A 193 8.39 -0.77 16.06
CA SER A 193 8.60 0.05 14.86
C SER A 193 7.75 1.31 14.78
N LEU A 194 6.65 1.37 15.54
CA LEU A 194 5.72 2.49 15.52
C LEU A 194 5.51 3.03 16.93
N ILE A 195 5.36 4.35 17.06
CA ILE A 195 4.78 4.98 18.24
C ILE A 195 3.28 5.14 18.01
N ARG A 196 2.49 4.75 18.99
CA ARG A 196 1.04 4.82 18.99
C ARG A 196 0.54 5.54 20.22
N TRP A 197 -0.39 6.43 20.00
CA TRP A 197 -1.10 7.12 21.06
C TRP A 197 -2.14 6.18 21.70
N LYS A 198 -2.15 6.13 23.03
CA LYS A 198 -3.08 5.30 23.81
C LYS A 198 -4.24 6.11 24.39
N GLY A 199 -4.11 7.43 24.42
CA GLY A 199 -5.00 8.36 25.10
C GLY A 199 -4.36 8.93 26.37
N GLU A 200 -4.97 9.96 26.94
CA GLU A 200 -4.57 10.56 28.23
C GLU A 200 -3.09 10.99 28.33
N GLY A 201 -2.46 11.28 27.17
CA GLY A 201 -1.05 11.66 27.12
C GLY A 201 -0.06 10.48 27.19
N GLU A 202 -0.55 9.25 27.06
CA GLU A 202 0.28 8.04 27.04
C GLU A 202 0.56 7.55 25.62
N GLU A 203 1.76 7.03 25.41
CA GLU A 203 2.21 6.40 24.17
C GLU A 203 2.77 5.00 24.44
N TYR A 204 2.75 4.16 23.41
CA TYR A 204 3.42 2.86 23.42
C TYR A 204 4.11 2.57 22.10
N ARG A 205 5.00 1.58 22.09
CA ARG A 205 5.62 1.09 20.84
C ARG A 205 4.86 -0.12 20.32
N GLY A 206 4.21 0.08 19.20
CA GLY A 206 3.57 -1.00 18.43
C GLY A 206 4.58 -1.77 17.58
N CYS A 207 4.24 -3.02 17.28
CA CYS A 207 5.02 -3.88 16.40
C CYS A 207 4.29 -4.07 15.08
N THR A 208 5.05 -4.25 13.98
CA THR A 208 4.46 -4.45 12.65
C THR A 208 5.06 -5.65 11.94
N VAL A 209 4.25 -6.26 11.07
CA VAL A 209 4.71 -7.18 10.04
C VAL A 209 4.78 -6.40 8.73
N HIS A 210 5.95 -6.36 8.11
CA HIS A 210 6.16 -5.71 6.84
C HIS A 210 5.94 -6.70 5.70
N PHE A 211 5.14 -6.30 4.73
CA PHE A 211 4.87 -7.04 3.51
C PHE A 211 5.31 -6.24 2.29
N TYR A 212 5.72 -6.95 1.24
CA TYR A 212 6.07 -6.37 -0.04
C TYR A 212 5.53 -7.17 -1.21
N LYS A 213 5.43 -6.52 -2.37
CA LYS A 213 5.10 -7.15 -3.63
C LYS A 213 5.74 -6.40 -4.78
N PHE A 214 6.45 -7.11 -5.67
CA PHE A 214 6.87 -6.52 -6.94
C PHE A 214 5.71 -6.49 -7.92
N VAL A 215 5.65 -5.43 -8.71
CA VAL A 215 4.65 -5.24 -9.76
C VAL A 215 5.32 -4.77 -11.06
N GLY A 216 4.64 -4.95 -12.17
CA GLY A 216 5.21 -4.63 -13.47
C GLY A 216 6.54 -5.36 -13.72
N LYS A 217 7.60 -4.59 -13.96
CA LYS A 217 8.95 -5.11 -14.22
C LYS A 217 9.86 -5.11 -12.99
N GLY A 218 9.36 -4.68 -11.81
CA GLY A 218 10.18 -4.46 -10.63
C GLY A 218 11.03 -5.67 -10.22
N ALA A 219 10.46 -6.88 -10.27
CA ALA A 219 11.18 -8.11 -9.92
C ALA A 219 12.39 -8.42 -10.83
N GLN A 220 12.42 -7.88 -12.05
CA GLN A 220 13.51 -8.16 -13.01
C GLN A 220 14.84 -7.49 -12.61
N TYR A 221 14.77 -6.42 -11.81
CA TYR A 221 15.94 -5.61 -11.42
C TYR A 221 16.44 -5.90 -10.01
N VAL A 222 15.95 -6.97 -9.40
CA VAL A 222 16.40 -7.39 -8.05
C VAL A 222 17.66 -8.22 -8.15
N THR A 223 18.65 -7.93 -7.29
CA THR A 223 19.83 -8.78 -7.13
C THR A 223 19.43 -10.16 -6.64
N LYS A 224 20.12 -11.19 -7.12
CA LYS A 224 19.77 -12.57 -6.76
C LYS A 224 20.30 -12.93 -5.37
N PRO A 225 19.57 -13.73 -4.59
CA PRO A 225 20.00 -14.14 -3.24
C PRO A 225 21.38 -14.82 -3.20
N GLU A 226 21.78 -15.48 -4.30
CA GLU A 226 23.08 -16.12 -4.43
C GLU A 226 24.25 -15.12 -4.42
N GLU A 227 23.98 -13.87 -4.77
CA GLU A 227 24.97 -12.77 -4.76
C GLU A 227 25.08 -12.09 -3.38
N TRP A 228 24.13 -12.36 -2.49
CA TRP A 228 24.08 -11.65 -1.21
C TRP A 228 25.12 -12.21 -0.22
N ARG A 229 25.85 -11.30 0.38
CA ARG A 229 26.79 -11.61 1.45
C ARG A 229 26.11 -11.38 2.79
N LEU A 230 25.40 -12.39 3.27
CA LEU A 230 24.72 -12.37 4.55
C LEU A 230 25.58 -13.00 5.64
N ALA A 231 25.56 -12.42 6.85
CA ALA A 231 26.07 -13.11 8.03
C ALA A 231 25.31 -14.44 8.24
N PRO A 232 25.92 -15.46 8.84
CA PRO A 232 25.30 -16.78 8.97
C PRO A 232 23.89 -16.72 9.59
N GLU A 233 23.72 -15.99 10.68
CA GLU A 233 22.45 -15.87 11.41
C GLU A 233 21.38 -15.16 10.56
N VAL A 234 21.77 -14.18 9.76
CA VAL A 234 20.87 -13.47 8.84
C VAL A 234 20.44 -14.39 7.69
N ARG A 235 21.36 -15.24 7.22
CA ARG A 235 21.07 -16.22 6.17
C ARG A 235 20.06 -17.26 6.65
N GLU A 236 20.20 -17.78 7.87
CA GLU A 236 19.22 -18.71 8.45
C GLU A 236 17.81 -18.10 8.50
N VAL A 237 17.69 -16.86 8.97
CA VAL A 237 16.39 -16.14 8.99
C VAL A 237 15.84 -15.96 7.59
N TRP A 238 16.70 -15.58 6.64
CA TRP A 238 16.29 -15.41 5.24
C TRP A 238 15.75 -16.70 4.63
N GLU A 239 16.43 -17.82 4.83
CA GLU A 239 16.03 -19.13 4.28
C GLU A 239 14.66 -19.58 4.79
N VAL A 240 14.40 -19.41 6.09
CA VAL A 240 13.10 -19.71 6.68
C VAL A 240 12.02 -18.79 6.11
N MET A 241 12.31 -17.51 6.01
CA MET A 241 11.36 -16.52 5.47
C MET A 241 11.04 -16.79 4.00
N GLU A 242 12.04 -17.16 3.18
CA GLU A 242 11.83 -17.48 1.76
C GLU A 242 11.00 -18.76 1.58
N GLN A 243 11.21 -19.80 2.42
CA GLN A 243 10.34 -20.98 2.42
C GLN A 243 8.88 -20.65 2.72
N VAL A 244 8.61 -19.74 3.66
CA VAL A 244 7.26 -19.27 3.96
C VAL A 244 6.68 -18.46 2.78
N ASN A 245 7.47 -17.56 2.22
CA ASN A 245 7.08 -16.74 1.08
C ASN A 245 6.78 -17.58 -0.16
N GLN A 246 7.52 -18.66 -0.40
CA GLN A 246 7.23 -19.58 -1.50
C GLN A 246 5.89 -20.28 -1.30
N LYS A 247 5.56 -20.74 -0.09
CA LYS A 247 4.24 -21.33 0.21
C LYS A 247 3.10 -20.33 -0.03
N ILE A 248 3.30 -19.06 0.33
CA ILE A 248 2.31 -17.99 0.07
C ILE A 248 2.09 -17.85 -1.45
N GLU A 249 3.17 -17.80 -2.22
CA GLU A 249 3.11 -17.67 -3.67
C GLU A 249 2.39 -18.86 -4.32
N ASP A 250 2.73 -20.09 -3.93
CA ASP A 250 2.11 -21.32 -4.46
C ASP A 250 0.59 -21.34 -4.24
N VAL A 251 0.15 -20.98 -3.03
CA VAL A 251 -1.29 -20.91 -2.68
C VAL A 251 -1.98 -19.79 -3.48
N PHE A 252 -1.32 -18.65 -3.63
CA PHE A 252 -1.85 -17.53 -4.42
C PHE A 252 -2.02 -17.91 -5.89
N GLN A 253 -1.02 -18.53 -6.51
CA GLN A 253 -1.05 -18.95 -7.91
C GLN A 253 -2.11 -20.01 -8.17
N ALA A 254 -2.24 -21.02 -7.28
CA ALA A 254 -3.28 -22.03 -7.38
C ALA A 254 -4.69 -21.42 -7.34
N ARG A 255 -4.91 -20.39 -6.51
CA ARG A 255 -6.17 -19.66 -6.45
C ARG A 255 -6.46 -18.88 -7.73
N VAL A 256 -5.48 -18.13 -8.24
CA VAL A 256 -5.61 -17.36 -9.48
C VAL A 256 -5.97 -18.28 -10.65
N GLN A 257 -5.29 -19.41 -10.78
CA GLN A 257 -5.61 -20.42 -11.82
C GLN A 257 -7.05 -20.93 -11.70
N LYS A 258 -7.49 -21.22 -10.48
CA LYS A 258 -8.88 -21.70 -10.25
C LYS A 258 -9.92 -20.63 -10.62
N GLU A 259 -9.67 -19.37 -10.31
CA GLU A 259 -10.54 -18.26 -10.66
C GLU A 259 -10.59 -18.05 -12.19
N MET A 260 -9.44 -18.11 -12.86
CA MET A 260 -9.38 -18.07 -14.33
C MET A 260 -10.15 -19.20 -15.01
N MET A 261 -10.00 -20.45 -14.54
CA MET A 261 -10.74 -21.60 -15.08
C MET A 261 -12.25 -21.43 -14.92
N ARG A 262 -12.70 -20.86 -13.78
CA ARG A 262 -14.12 -20.60 -13.55
C ARG A 262 -14.68 -19.54 -14.51
N SER A 263 -13.91 -18.48 -14.80
CA SER A 263 -14.33 -17.44 -15.74
C SER A 263 -14.44 -17.97 -17.17
N TYR A 264 -13.53 -18.85 -17.59
CA TYR A 264 -13.62 -19.53 -18.89
C TYR A 264 -14.82 -20.48 -18.99
N ALA A 265 -15.16 -21.19 -17.91
CA ALA A 265 -16.28 -22.11 -17.91
C ALA A 265 -17.66 -21.43 -17.91
N LEU A 266 -17.72 -20.15 -17.59
CA LEU A 266 -18.94 -19.32 -17.54
C LEU A 266 -19.08 -18.41 -18.79
N SER A 267 -18.10 -18.38 -19.66
CA SER A 267 -18.21 -17.67 -20.95
C SER A 267 -18.98 -18.55 -21.95
N PRO A 268 -20.13 -18.07 -22.50
CA PRO A 268 -20.98 -18.85 -23.41
C PRO A 268 -20.27 -19.18 -24.73
#